data_b3f9062213cdfcfe4a15a5f2374a9c2d
#
_entry.id   b3f9062213cdfcfe4a15a5f2374a9c2d
#
_cell.length_a   1.000
_cell.length_b   1.000
_cell.length_c   1.000
_cell.angle_alpha   90.00
_cell.angle_beta   90.00
_cell.angle_gamma   90.00
#
_symmetry.space_group_name_H-M   'P 1'
#
loop_
_entity.id
_entity.type
_entity.pdbx_description
1 polymer ?
#
loop_
_entity_poly.entity_id
_entity_poly.type
_entity_poly.pdbx_seq_one_letter_code
_entity_poly.pdbx_strand_id
1 'polypeptide(L)'
;MKAKKQETAATMKDVALKAKVSTATVSRALMNPDKVSQATRNRVEKAAREVGYLPQPMGRNVKRNESRTILVIVPDICDPFFSEIIRGIEVTAANHGYLVLIGDCAHQNQQEKTFIDLIITKQIDGMLLLGSRLPFDASIEEQRNLPPMVMANEFAPELELPTVHIDNLTAAFDAVNYLYEQGHKRIGCIAGPEEMPLCHYRLQGYVQALRRCGIMVDPQYIARGDFTFEAGSKAMQQLLDLPQPPTAVFCHSDVMALGALSQAKRQGMKVPEDLSIIGFDNIDLTQFCDPPLTTIAQPRYEIGREAMLLLLDQMQGQHVGSGSRLMDCELIIRGSTRALP
;
A
#
# COMPACT_ATOMS: atom_id res chain seq x y z
N MET A 1 4.26 8.72 -51.42
CA MET A 1 4.31 8.33 -49.98
C MET A 1 5.71 7.82 -49.69
N LYS A 2 6.56 8.60 -49.00
CA LYS A 2 7.89 8.18 -48.58
C LYS A 2 7.76 7.43 -47.25
N ALA A 3 8.22 6.17 -47.21
CA ALA A 3 8.25 5.35 -46.03
C ALA A 3 9.16 6.02 -44.97
N LYS A 4 8.64 6.26 -43.74
CA LYS A 4 9.45 6.66 -42.59
C LYS A 4 10.36 5.50 -42.22
N LYS A 5 11.69 5.70 -42.38
CA LYS A 5 12.70 4.83 -41.81
C LYS A 5 12.51 4.80 -40.30
N GLN A 6 12.27 3.62 -39.72
CA GLN A 6 12.37 3.40 -38.28
C GLN A 6 13.80 3.74 -37.88
N GLU A 7 13.99 4.76 -37.07
CA GLU A 7 15.28 5.05 -36.41
C GLU A 7 15.51 3.92 -35.39
N THR A 8 16.39 3.01 -35.71
CA THR A 8 16.88 1.99 -34.76
C THR A 8 17.71 2.71 -33.69
N ALA A 9 17.41 2.42 -32.42
CA ALA A 9 18.15 2.99 -31.29
C ALA A 9 19.64 2.71 -31.42
N ALA A 10 20.47 3.72 -31.14
CA ALA A 10 21.92 3.62 -31.23
C ALA A 10 22.48 2.52 -30.32
N THR A 11 23.46 1.78 -30.79
CA THR A 11 24.04 0.61 -30.09
C THR A 11 25.47 0.89 -29.61
N MET A 12 26.00 0.05 -28.70
CA MET A 12 27.44 0.11 -28.34
C MET A 12 28.39 -0.02 -29.56
N LYS A 13 27.93 -0.70 -30.61
CA LYS A 13 28.72 -0.83 -31.85
C LYS A 13 28.85 0.51 -32.57
N ASP A 14 27.80 1.31 -32.56
CA ASP A 14 27.80 2.63 -33.20
C ASP A 14 28.71 3.59 -32.44
N VAL A 15 28.72 3.53 -31.11
CA VAL A 15 29.68 4.28 -30.27
C VAL A 15 31.10 3.85 -30.53
N ALA A 16 31.37 2.54 -30.62
CA ALA A 16 32.70 1.98 -30.90
C ALA A 16 33.24 2.45 -32.26
N LEU A 17 32.41 2.41 -33.29
CA LEU A 17 32.74 2.92 -34.64
C LEU A 17 33.05 4.42 -34.58
N LYS A 18 32.21 5.22 -33.93
CA LYS A 18 32.36 6.67 -33.85
C LYS A 18 33.60 7.08 -33.03
N ALA A 19 33.85 6.39 -31.91
CA ALA A 19 35.00 6.62 -31.04
C ALA A 19 36.31 5.99 -31.55
N LYS A 20 36.26 5.18 -32.62
CA LYS A 20 37.40 4.41 -33.17
C LYS A 20 38.08 3.54 -32.11
N VAL A 21 37.30 2.79 -31.34
CA VAL A 21 37.75 1.84 -30.32
C VAL A 21 36.97 0.55 -30.42
N SER A 22 37.39 -0.51 -29.71
CA SER A 22 36.60 -1.75 -29.62
C SER A 22 35.34 -1.56 -28.74
N THR A 23 34.32 -2.38 -28.98
CA THR A 23 33.11 -2.43 -28.11
C THR A 23 33.46 -2.75 -26.66
N ALA A 24 34.49 -3.57 -26.43
CA ALA A 24 35.03 -3.84 -25.09
C ALA A 24 35.63 -2.59 -24.43
N THR A 25 36.24 -1.71 -25.20
CA THR A 25 36.78 -0.42 -24.72
C THR A 25 35.64 0.55 -24.40
N VAL A 26 34.59 0.59 -25.24
CA VAL A 26 33.38 1.40 -24.97
C VAL A 26 32.76 0.95 -23.67
N SER A 27 32.52 -0.36 -23.50
CA SER A 27 31.96 -0.93 -22.28
C SER A 27 32.79 -0.56 -21.04
N ARG A 28 34.13 -0.71 -21.11
CA ARG A 28 34.99 -0.34 -19.98
C ARG A 28 34.96 1.16 -19.68
N ALA A 29 34.97 2.01 -20.69
CA ALA A 29 34.94 3.46 -20.52
C ALA A 29 33.66 3.96 -19.87
N LEU A 30 32.52 3.34 -20.21
CA LEU A 30 31.21 3.71 -19.67
C LEU A 30 30.89 3.08 -18.31
N MET A 31 31.40 1.85 -18.06
CA MET A 31 31.04 1.06 -16.86
C MET A 31 32.14 1.02 -15.79
N ASN A 32 33.39 1.13 -16.18
CA ASN A 32 34.55 1.10 -15.28
C ASN A 32 35.54 2.17 -15.69
N PRO A 33 35.20 3.46 -15.54
CA PRO A 33 35.97 4.58 -16.07
C PRO A 33 37.44 4.60 -15.58
N ASP A 34 37.69 4.08 -14.38
CA ASP A 34 39.05 4.03 -13.79
C ASP A 34 39.98 3.01 -14.48
N LYS A 35 39.44 2.13 -15.33
CA LYS A 35 40.20 1.12 -16.07
C LYS A 35 40.63 1.58 -17.50
N VAL A 36 40.36 2.81 -17.85
CA VAL A 36 40.74 3.42 -19.13
C VAL A 36 41.32 4.82 -18.93
N SER A 37 42.20 5.24 -19.84
CA SER A 37 42.78 6.59 -19.76
C SER A 37 41.69 7.67 -19.93
N GLN A 38 41.87 8.81 -19.26
CA GLN A 38 40.97 9.96 -19.33
C GLN A 38 40.69 10.40 -20.79
N ALA A 39 41.70 10.37 -21.64
CA ALA A 39 41.53 10.70 -23.05
C ALA A 39 40.61 9.74 -23.79
N THR A 40 40.70 8.44 -23.50
CA THR A 40 39.82 7.42 -24.08
C THR A 40 38.39 7.55 -23.55
N ARG A 41 38.25 7.82 -22.26
CA ARG A 41 36.93 8.05 -21.62
C ARG A 41 36.22 9.23 -22.26
N ASN A 42 36.85 10.40 -22.34
CA ASN A 42 36.29 11.61 -22.94
C ASN A 42 35.89 11.38 -24.42
N ARG A 43 36.67 10.63 -25.17
CA ARG A 43 36.40 10.31 -26.57
C ARG A 43 35.16 9.40 -26.70
N VAL A 44 34.99 8.39 -25.83
CA VAL A 44 33.86 7.49 -25.82
C VAL A 44 32.59 8.22 -25.36
N GLU A 45 32.66 9.03 -24.32
CA GLU A 45 31.52 9.81 -23.81
C GLU A 45 31.03 10.84 -24.86
N LYS A 46 31.93 11.47 -25.58
CA LYS A 46 31.59 12.36 -26.69
C LYS A 46 30.91 11.60 -27.83
N ALA A 47 31.45 10.47 -28.23
CA ALA A 47 30.87 9.63 -29.27
C ALA A 47 29.49 9.11 -28.89
N ALA A 48 29.29 8.68 -27.64
CA ALA A 48 27.98 8.22 -27.13
C ALA A 48 26.92 9.33 -27.26
N ARG A 49 27.23 10.55 -26.84
CA ARG A 49 26.35 11.72 -27.01
C ARG A 49 26.01 12.02 -28.46
N GLU A 50 27.03 11.98 -29.35
CA GLU A 50 26.86 12.30 -30.77
C GLU A 50 25.98 11.27 -31.52
N VAL A 51 26.02 9.99 -31.14
CA VAL A 51 25.17 8.94 -31.76
C VAL A 51 23.83 8.76 -31.03
N GLY A 52 23.59 9.52 -29.95
CA GLY A 52 22.34 9.37 -29.14
C GLY A 52 22.30 8.07 -28.36
N TYR A 53 23.46 7.47 -28.06
CA TYR A 53 23.54 6.26 -27.25
C TYR A 53 23.41 6.62 -25.76
N LEU A 54 22.33 6.19 -25.15
CA LEU A 54 22.15 6.23 -23.69
C LEU A 54 22.65 4.90 -23.13
N PRO A 55 23.71 4.89 -22.31
CA PRO A 55 24.13 3.68 -21.61
C PRO A 55 22.95 3.18 -20.78
N GLN A 56 22.37 2.06 -21.18
CA GLN A 56 21.43 1.39 -20.28
C GLN A 56 22.22 0.95 -19.04
N PRO A 57 21.71 1.15 -17.83
CA PRO A 57 22.41 0.78 -16.59
C PRO A 57 22.62 -0.73 -16.40
N MET A 58 22.34 -1.54 -17.42
CA MET A 58 22.51 -3.00 -17.41
C MET A 58 23.94 -3.51 -17.11
N GLY A 59 24.96 -2.64 -17.05
CA GLY A 59 26.34 -3.10 -16.95
C GLY A 59 26.94 -3.26 -15.55
N ARG A 60 26.33 -2.73 -14.51
CA ARG A 60 26.85 -2.91 -13.13
C ARG A 60 26.44 -4.21 -12.46
N ASN A 61 25.33 -4.82 -12.87
CA ASN A 61 24.69 -5.95 -12.17
C ASN A 61 24.88 -7.32 -12.82
N VAL A 62 25.57 -7.43 -13.97
CA VAL A 62 25.84 -8.72 -14.65
C VAL A 62 26.62 -9.73 -13.77
N LYS A 63 27.31 -9.27 -12.71
CA LYS A 63 27.97 -10.16 -11.75
C LYS A 63 27.06 -10.70 -10.64
N ARG A 64 25.86 -10.11 -10.37
CA ARG A 64 24.97 -10.52 -9.28
C ARG A 64 23.60 -11.02 -9.72
N ASN A 65 23.25 -10.93 -11.00
CA ASN A 65 21.92 -11.35 -11.50
C ASN A 65 20.74 -10.62 -10.77
N GLU A 66 20.96 -9.35 -10.37
CA GLU A 66 19.98 -8.51 -9.66
C GLU A 66 19.33 -7.53 -10.66
N SER A 67 18.00 -7.40 -10.61
CA SER A 67 17.23 -6.44 -11.42
C SER A 67 17.22 -5.04 -10.82
N ARG A 68 17.49 -4.93 -9.52
CA ARG A 68 17.34 -3.71 -8.72
C ARG A 68 15.92 -3.13 -8.78
N THR A 69 14.93 -4.03 -8.87
CA THR A 69 13.51 -3.67 -8.95
C THR A 69 12.73 -4.45 -7.89
N ILE A 70 11.89 -3.75 -7.15
CA ILE A 70 10.94 -4.29 -6.18
C ILE A 70 9.54 -4.14 -6.75
N LEU A 71 8.74 -5.21 -6.69
CA LEU A 71 7.33 -5.17 -7.06
C LEU A 71 6.49 -4.93 -5.80
N VAL A 72 5.67 -3.89 -5.82
CA VAL A 72 4.68 -3.58 -4.76
C VAL A 72 3.30 -3.87 -5.31
N ILE A 73 2.61 -4.84 -4.72
CA ILE A 73 1.24 -5.21 -5.09
C ILE A 73 0.26 -4.45 -4.21
N VAL A 74 -0.58 -3.64 -4.84
CA VAL A 74 -1.57 -2.78 -4.17
C VAL A 74 -2.97 -3.29 -4.50
N PRO A 75 -3.88 -3.42 -3.52
CA PRO A 75 -5.27 -3.84 -3.77
C PRO A 75 -6.01 -2.91 -4.73
N ASP A 76 -5.89 -1.60 -4.52
CA ASP A 76 -6.43 -0.55 -5.37
C ASP A 76 -5.55 0.70 -5.26
N ILE A 77 -4.93 1.11 -6.36
CA ILE A 77 -4.08 2.31 -6.42
C ILE A 77 -4.87 3.61 -6.23
N CYS A 78 -6.18 3.58 -6.44
CA CYS A 78 -7.05 4.74 -6.26
C CYS A 78 -7.42 4.99 -4.80
N ASP A 79 -7.20 4.03 -3.89
CA ASP A 79 -7.41 4.23 -2.46
C ASP A 79 -6.30 5.12 -1.87
N PRO A 80 -6.63 6.33 -1.37
CA PRO A 80 -5.64 7.28 -0.83
C PRO A 80 -4.88 6.74 0.40
N PHE A 81 -5.40 5.70 1.06
CA PHE A 81 -4.73 5.06 2.18
C PHE A 81 -3.32 4.57 1.83
N PHE A 82 -3.15 3.98 0.66
CA PHE A 82 -1.87 3.37 0.26
C PHE A 82 -0.79 4.39 -0.13
N SER A 83 -1.14 5.65 -0.41
CA SER A 83 -0.21 6.67 -0.91
C SER A 83 1.02 6.87 -0.01
N GLU A 84 0.82 6.99 1.30
CA GLU A 84 1.91 7.21 2.26
C GLU A 84 2.71 5.92 2.53
N ILE A 85 2.07 4.74 2.49
CA ILE A 85 2.76 3.45 2.58
C ILE A 85 3.72 3.31 1.38
N ILE A 86 3.21 3.55 0.17
CA ILE A 86 4.00 3.50 -1.08
C ILE A 86 5.15 4.52 -1.01
N ARG A 87 4.93 5.71 -0.48
CA ARG A 87 5.96 6.73 -0.28
C ARG A 87 7.06 6.23 0.65
N GLY A 88 6.71 5.59 1.77
CA GLY A 88 7.66 5.00 2.70
C GLY A 88 8.50 3.89 2.05
N ILE A 89 7.86 3.05 1.25
CA ILE A 89 8.53 2.00 0.46
C ILE A 89 9.48 2.61 -0.57
N GLU A 90 8.99 3.55 -1.38
CA GLU A 90 9.74 4.15 -2.50
C GLU A 90 10.99 4.88 -2.02
N VAL A 91 10.85 5.76 -1.01
CA VAL A 91 11.99 6.50 -0.44
C VAL A 91 13.04 5.53 0.14
N THR A 92 12.60 4.48 0.83
CA THR A 92 13.52 3.49 1.41
C THR A 92 14.20 2.67 0.32
N ALA A 93 13.47 2.22 -0.69
CA ALA A 93 14.01 1.50 -1.84
C ALA A 93 15.05 2.33 -2.61
N ALA A 94 14.73 3.60 -2.92
CA ALA A 94 15.61 4.52 -3.62
C ALA A 94 16.94 4.76 -2.88
N ASN A 95 16.88 4.93 -1.56
CA ASN A 95 18.08 5.08 -0.72
C ASN A 95 19.02 3.85 -0.76
N HIS A 96 18.48 2.67 -1.10
CA HIS A 96 19.25 1.43 -1.27
C HIS A 96 19.49 1.06 -2.74
N GLY A 97 19.17 1.96 -3.68
CA GLY A 97 19.44 1.79 -5.12
C GLY A 97 18.48 0.84 -5.82
N TYR A 98 17.26 0.69 -5.32
CA TYR A 98 16.18 -0.06 -5.94
C TYR A 98 15.14 0.87 -6.56
N LEU A 99 14.51 0.41 -7.64
CA LEU A 99 13.31 1.01 -8.23
C LEU A 99 12.08 0.26 -7.72
N VAL A 100 10.97 0.96 -7.61
CA VAL A 100 9.68 0.38 -7.25
C VAL A 100 8.80 0.30 -8.49
N LEU A 101 8.28 -0.90 -8.76
CA LEU A 101 7.24 -1.17 -9.74
C LEU A 101 5.94 -1.41 -8.98
N ILE A 102 4.86 -0.73 -9.35
CA ILE A 102 3.56 -0.89 -8.71
C ILE A 102 2.68 -1.80 -9.56
N GLY A 103 2.12 -2.84 -8.95
CA GLY A 103 1.11 -3.71 -9.50
C GLY A 103 -0.23 -3.46 -8.81
N ASP A 104 -1.21 -2.95 -9.57
CA ASP A 104 -2.58 -2.71 -9.09
C ASP A 104 -3.44 -3.95 -9.31
N CYS A 105 -4.16 -4.42 -8.28
CA CYS A 105 -5.02 -5.61 -8.34
C CYS A 105 -6.51 -5.29 -8.47
N ALA A 106 -6.92 -4.03 -8.59
CA ALA A 106 -8.33 -3.64 -8.73
C ALA A 106 -9.04 -4.34 -9.90
N HIS A 107 -8.27 -4.76 -10.92
CA HIS A 107 -8.76 -5.47 -12.12
C HIS A 107 -8.10 -6.87 -12.24
N GLN A 108 -8.28 -7.73 -11.24
CA GLN A 108 -7.56 -8.98 -10.98
C GLN A 108 -7.34 -9.92 -12.18
N ASN A 109 -8.27 -10.01 -13.13
CA ASN A 109 -8.23 -11.05 -14.18
C ASN A 109 -7.27 -10.78 -15.35
N GLN A 110 -6.63 -9.62 -15.44
CA GLN A 110 -5.79 -9.27 -16.60
C GLN A 110 -4.29 -9.16 -16.28
N GLN A 111 -3.91 -9.05 -15.02
CA GLN A 111 -2.53 -8.75 -14.62
C GLN A 111 -1.77 -9.94 -14.04
N GLU A 112 -2.45 -11.01 -13.64
CA GLU A 112 -1.86 -12.20 -13.04
C GLU A 112 -0.68 -12.75 -13.88
N LYS A 113 -0.89 -12.94 -15.17
CA LYS A 113 0.15 -13.40 -16.09
C LYS A 113 1.36 -12.47 -16.13
N THR A 114 1.12 -11.18 -16.09
CA THR A 114 2.20 -10.17 -16.11
C THR A 114 3.08 -10.28 -14.86
N PHE A 115 2.49 -10.47 -13.68
CA PHE A 115 3.25 -10.63 -12.44
C PHE A 115 4.06 -11.91 -12.44
N ILE A 116 3.46 -13.03 -12.90
CA ILE A 116 4.16 -14.30 -13.06
C ILE A 116 5.35 -14.15 -14.03
N ASP A 117 5.16 -13.48 -15.18
CA ASP A 117 6.22 -13.25 -16.16
C ASP A 117 7.39 -12.45 -15.56
N LEU A 118 7.12 -11.43 -14.74
CA LEU A 118 8.16 -10.64 -14.05
C LEU A 118 8.99 -11.50 -13.09
N ILE A 119 8.33 -12.44 -12.38
CA ILE A 119 8.98 -13.38 -11.46
C ILE A 119 9.86 -14.37 -12.24
N ILE A 120 9.27 -15.06 -13.22
CA ILE A 120 9.95 -16.11 -14.00
C ILE A 120 11.16 -15.55 -14.75
N THR A 121 11.02 -14.33 -15.30
CA THR A 121 12.10 -13.68 -16.06
C THR A 121 13.11 -12.96 -15.16
N LYS A 122 12.98 -13.05 -13.83
CA LYS A 122 13.83 -12.40 -12.83
C LYS A 122 13.99 -10.90 -13.06
N GLN A 123 12.88 -10.24 -13.40
CA GLN A 123 12.84 -8.79 -13.57
C GLN A 123 12.59 -8.05 -12.25
N ILE A 124 12.33 -8.78 -11.17
CA ILE A 124 12.19 -8.28 -9.81
C ILE A 124 13.04 -9.09 -8.85
N ASP A 125 13.56 -8.44 -7.81
CA ASP A 125 14.41 -9.05 -6.79
C ASP A 125 13.65 -9.36 -5.49
N GLY A 126 12.49 -8.73 -5.29
CA GLY A 126 11.62 -8.92 -4.13
C GLY A 126 10.23 -8.35 -4.35
N MET A 127 9.30 -8.69 -3.46
CA MET A 127 7.90 -8.26 -3.50
C MET A 127 7.42 -7.74 -2.15
N LEU A 128 6.61 -6.69 -2.19
CA LEU A 128 5.81 -6.22 -1.06
C LEU A 128 4.32 -6.39 -1.38
N LEU A 129 3.58 -7.03 -0.48
CA LEU A 129 2.16 -7.28 -0.61
C LEU A 129 1.41 -6.35 0.36
N LEU A 130 0.53 -5.49 -0.18
CA LEU A 130 -0.31 -4.59 0.63
C LEU A 130 -1.74 -5.13 0.82
N GLY A 131 -2.05 -6.27 0.20
CA GLY A 131 -3.30 -7.01 0.34
C GLY A 131 -3.08 -8.39 0.99
N SER A 132 -4.18 -9.09 1.31
CA SER A 132 -4.17 -10.36 2.02
C SER A 132 -3.95 -11.59 1.13
N ARG A 133 -3.80 -11.42 -0.18
CA ARG A 133 -3.67 -12.54 -1.14
C ARG A 133 -2.53 -12.28 -2.11
N LEU A 134 -1.93 -13.38 -2.60
CA LEU A 134 -1.08 -13.30 -3.77
C LEU A 134 -1.92 -12.88 -4.99
N PRO A 135 -1.34 -12.08 -5.90
CA PRO A 135 -2.04 -11.63 -7.10
C PRO A 135 -2.16 -12.73 -8.18
N PHE A 136 -1.84 -13.98 -7.84
CA PHE A 136 -1.89 -15.14 -8.72
C PHE A 136 -2.04 -16.42 -7.89
N ASP A 137 -2.59 -17.47 -8.51
CA ASP A 137 -2.62 -18.79 -7.92
C ASP A 137 -1.23 -19.44 -8.03
N ALA A 138 -0.65 -19.79 -6.89
CA ALA A 138 0.62 -20.48 -6.81
C ALA A 138 0.45 -21.77 -5.98
N SER A 139 0.84 -22.91 -6.54
CA SER A 139 0.95 -24.15 -5.77
C SER A 139 2.03 -24.01 -4.68
N ILE A 140 1.97 -24.87 -3.66
CA ILE A 140 2.96 -24.88 -2.56
C ILE A 140 4.41 -25.04 -3.08
N GLU A 141 4.59 -25.79 -4.16
CA GLU A 141 5.91 -25.97 -4.79
C GLU A 141 6.38 -24.71 -5.53
N GLU A 142 5.45 -23.99 -6.19
CA GLU A 142 5.75 -22.74 -6.88
C GLU A 142 6.04 -21.62 -5.89
N GLN A 143 5.36 -21.56 -4.75
CA GLN A 143 5.62 -20.60 -3.68
C GLN A 143 7.08 -20.66 -3.17
N ARG A 144 7.72 -21.84 -3.17
CA ARG A 144 9.12 -21.97 -2.78
C ARG A 144 10.12 -21.33 -3.74
N ASN A 145 9.69 -21.05 -4.97
CA ASN A 145 10.51 -20.42 -6.00
C ASN A 145 10.21 -18.92 -6.16
N LEU A 146 9.30 -18.37 -5.33
CA LEU A 146 9.00 -16.94 -5.34
C LEU A 146 10.17 -16.12 -4.79
N PRO A 147 10.33 -14.87 -5.22
CA PRO A 147 11.33 -13.96 -4.63
C PRO A 147 11.02 -13.71 -3.15
N PRO A 148 11.97 -13.17 -2.38
CA PRO A 148 11.70 -12.69 -1.03
C PRO A 148 10.46 -11.80 -0.97
N MET A 149 9.61 -12.01 0.03
CA MET A 149 8.32 -11.30 0.15
C MET A 149 8.08 -10.86 1.59
N VAL A 150 7.50 -9.68 1.75
CA VAL A 150 7.02 -9.13 3.02
C VAL A 150 5.62 -8.57 2.82
N MET A 151 4.75 -8.73 3.80
CA MET A 151 3.43 -8.11 3.83
C MET A 151 3.45 -6.80 4.60
N ALA A 152 2.64 -5.84 4.17
CA ALA A 152 2.44 -4.58 4.88
C ALA A 152 0.97 -4.22 4.95
N ASN A 153 0.52 -3.68 6.10
CA ASN A 153 -0.86 -3.32 6.41
C ASN A 153 -1.79 -4.51 6.64
N GLU A 154 -1.87 -5.43 5.68
CA GLU A 154 -2.69 -6.65 5.76
C GLU A 154 -1.80 -7.85 6.13
N PHE A 155 -2.41 -8.96 6.48
CA PHE A 155 -1.71 -10.20 6.77
C PHE A 155 -2.52 -11.41 6.26
N ALA A 156 -1.79 -12.46 5.92
CA ALA A 156 -2.34 -13.74 5.48
C ALA A 156 -1.61 -14.85 6.25
N PRO A 157 -2.21 -15.39 7.31
CA PRO A 157 -1.55 -16.40 8.15
C PRO A 157 -1.09 -17.63 7.35
N GLU A 158 -1.81 -17.97 6.29
CA GLU A 158 -1.52 -19.10 5.40
C GLU A 158 -0.26 -18.92 4.56
N LEU A 159 0.21 -17.69 4.38
CA LEU A 159 1.43 -17.40 3.60
C LEU A 159 2.70 -17.44 4.43
N GLU A 160 2.58 -17.44 5.76
CA GLU A 160 3.72 -17.46 6.70
C GLU A 160 4.82 -16.41 6.39
N LEU A 161 4.42 -15.24 5.89
CA LEU A 161 5.32 -14.15 5.52
C LEU A 161 5.59 -13.22 6.69
N PRO A 162 6.78 -12.58 6.76
CA PRO A 162 7.01 -11.45 7.64
C PRO A 162 6.02 -10.32 7.32
N THR A 163 5.43 -9.72 8.35
CA THR A 163 4.34 -8.77 8.17
C THR A 163 4.55 -7.55 9.05
N VAL A 164 4.26 -6.35 8.53
CA VAL A 164 4.24 -5.08 9.26
C VAL A 164 2.84 -4.51 9.25
N HIS A 165 2.19 -4.40 10.40
CA HIS A 165 0.84 -3.86 10.53
C HIS A 165 0.60 -3.30 11.94
N ILE A 166 -0.59 -2.77 12.21
CA ILE A 166 -1.03 -2.33 13.53
C ILE A 166 -1.84 -3.44 14.25
N ASP A 167 -2.06 -3.29 15.55
CA ASP A 167 -3.08 -4.08 16.26
C ASP A 167 -4.49 -3.55 15.93
N ASN A 168 -5.08 -4.10 14.88
CA ASN A 168 -6.40 -3.71 14.40
C ASN A 168 -7.52 -3.94 15.40
N LEU A 169 -7.39 -4.97 16.27
CA LEU A 169 -8.38 -5.29 17.28
C LEU A 169 -8.39 -4.22 18.38
N THR A 170 -7.22 -3.95 18.96
CA THR A 170 -7.08 -2.96 20.03
C THR A 170 -7.44 -1.57 19.54
N ALA A 171 -6.99 -1.18 18.34
CA ALA A 171 -7.33 0.12 17.75
C ALA A 171 -8.84 0.33 17.59
N ALA A 172 -9.56 -0.67 17.06
CA ALA A 172 -11.01 -0.60 16.92
C ALA A 172 -11.73 -0.61 18.29
N PHE A 173 -11.20 -1.41 19.23
CA PHE A 173 -11.74 -1.43 20.60
C PHE A 173 -11.62 -0.04 21.24
N ASP A 174 -10.49 0.63 21.14
CA ASP A 174 -10.26 1.97 21.72
C ASP A 174 -11.15 3.03 21.07
N ALA A 175 -11.34 2.98 19.74
CA ALA A 175 -12.24 3.89 19.04
C ALA A 175 -13.69 3.76 19.53
N VAL A 176 -14.18 2.55 19.69
CA VAL A 176 -15.57 2.28 20.14
C VAL A 176 -15.73 2.57 21.63
N ASN A 177 -14.73 2.22 22.46
CA ASN A 177 -14.72 2.56 23.87
C ASN A 177 -14.76 4.08 24.10
N TYR A 178 -14.01 4.85 23.29
CA TYR A 178 -14.08 6.32 23.31
C TYR A 178 -15.52 6.80 23.05
N LEU A 179 -16.20 6.29 22.03
CA LEU A 179 -17.61 6.66 21.79
C LEU A 179 -18.52 6.35 22.98
N TYR A 180 -18.32 5.21 23.63
CA TYR A 180 -19.06 4.87 24.83
C TYR A 180 -18.78 5.86 25.98
N GLU A 181 -17.52 6.24 26.21
CA GLU A 181 -17.11 7.22 27.21
C GLU A 181 -17.69 8.62 26.92
N GLN A 182 -17.97 8.93 25.65
CA GLN A 182 -18.73 10.12 25.25
C GLN A 182 -20.26 9.98 25.48
N GLY A 183 -20.74 8.89 26.09
CA GLY A 183 -22.15 8.65 26.44
C GLY A 183 -22.97 7.93 25.36
N HIS A 184 -22.39 7.57 24.24
CA HIS A 184 -23.11 6.85 23.19
C HIS A 184 -23.36 5.39 23.59
N LYS A 185 -24.64 4.94 23.50
CA LYS A 185 -25.04 3.57 23.77
C LYS A 185 -25.57 2.84 22.54
N ARG A 186 -26.01 3.58 21.52
CA ARG A 186 -26.37 3.02 20.21
C ARG A 186 -25.25 3.40 19.24
N ILE A 187 -24.31 2.49 19.09
CA ILE A 187 -23.11 2.67 18.28
C ILE A 187 -23.22 1.73 17.09
N GLY A 188 -23.27 2.29 15.87
CA GLY A 188 -23.24 1.53 14.63
C GLY A 188 -21.80 1.24 14.18
N CYS A 189 -21.66 0.27 13.28
CA CYS A 189 -20.41 -0.07 12.63
C CYS A 189 -20.61 -0.13 11.12
N ILE A 190 -19.75 0.54 10.36
CA ILE A 190 -19.61 0.34 8.91
C ILE A 190 -18.35 -0.48 8.69
N ALA A 191 -18.55 -1.81 8.58
CA ALA A 191 -17.48 -2.78 8.45
C ALA A 191 -17.03 -2.92 6.97
N GLY A 192 -15.75 -3.22 6.75
CA GLY A 192 -15.22 -3.59 5.44
C GLY A 192 -15.57 -5.04 5.04
N PRO A 193 -15.00 -5.54 3.92
CA PRO A 193 -15.23 -6.88 3.41
C PRO A 193 -14.93 -7.98 4.44
N GLU A 194 -15.79 -8.98 4.50
CA GLU A 194 -15.70 -10.04 5.52
C GLU A 194 -14.51 -10.98 5.32
N GLU A 195 -14.10 -11.15 4.06
CA GLU A 195 -12.97 -12.00 3.69
C GLU A 195 -11.60 -11.40 4.02
N MET A 196 -11.53 -10.11 4.40
CA MET A 196 -10.28 -9.46 4.75
C MET A 196 -9.96 -9.62 6.24
N PRO A 197 -8.81 -10.24 6.60
CA PRO A 197 -8.44 -10.47 7.99
C PRO A 197 -8.47 -9.22 8.87
N LEU A 198 -7.94 -8.08 8.40
CA LEU A 198 -7.97 -6.83 9.18
C LEU A 198 -9.42 -6.39 9.53
N CYS A 199 -10.37 -6.59 8.61
CA CYS A 199 -11.78 -6.25 8.85
C CYS A 199 -12.39 -7.12 9.95
N HIS A 200 -12.01 -8.40 9.99
CA HIS A 200 -12.44 -9.32 11.03
C HIS A 200 -11.95 -8.86 12.41
N TYR A 201 -10.68 -8.45 12.54
CA TYR A 201 -10.14 -7.96 13.81
C TYR A 201 -10.74 -6.61 14.22
N ARG A 202 -10.95 -5.67 13.29
CA ARG A 202 -11.65 -4.40 13.58
C ARG A 202 -13.08 -4.65 14.07
N LEU A 203 -13.79 -5.59 13.44
CA LEU A 203 -15.14 -5.98 13.89
C LEU A 203 -15.11 -6.66 15.27
N GLN A 204 -14.12 -7.51 15.53
CA GLN A 204 -13.94 -8.10 16.86
C GLN A 204 -13.68 -7.04 17.93
N GLY A 205 -12.85 -6.02 17.64
CA GLY A 205 -12.62 -4.89 18.54
C GLY A 205 -13.90 -4.14 18.88
N TYR A 206 -14.73 -3.83 17.86
CA TYR A 206 -16.06 -3.24 18.05
C TYR A 206 -16.95 -4.09 18.96
N VAL A 207 -17.06 -5.38 18.67
CA VAL A 207 -17.88 -6.32 19.47
C VAL A 207 -17.38 -6.42 20.91
N GLN A 208 -16.07 -6.51 21.12
CA GLN A 208 -15.48 -6.60 22.46
C GLN A 208 -15.69 -5.31 23.27
N ALA A 209 -15.55 -4.14 22.64
CA ALA A 209 -15.82 -2.87 23.31
C ALA A 209 -17.28 -2.76 23.77
N LEU A 210 -18.25 -3.09 22.91
CA LEU A 210 -19.66 -3.09 23.30
C LEU A 210 -19.94 -4.04 24.46
N ARG A 211 -19.41 -5.28 24.40
CA ARG A 211 -19.56 -6.27 25.46
C ARG A 211 -18.99 -5.81 26.80
N ARG A 212 -17.78 -5.22 26.78
CA ARG A 212 -17.15 -4.64 27.98
C ARG A 212 -18.04 -3.56 28.61
N CYS A 213 -18.70 -2.77 27.76
CA CYS A 213 -19.59 -1.68 28.18
C CYS A 213 -21.01 -2.18 28.58
N GLY A 214 -21.26 -3.49 28.54
CA GLY A 214 -22.59 -4.07 28.86
C GLY A 214 -23.63 -3.79 27.77
N ILE A 215 -23.22 -3.44 26.56
CA ILE A 215 -24.12 -3.21 25.43
C ILE A 215 -24.27 -4.51 24.65
N MET A 216 -25.50 -4.92 24.39
CA MET A 216 -25.78 -6.08 23.55
C MET A 216 -25.46 -5.75 22.11
N VAL A 217 -24.69 -6.65 21.47
CA VAL A 217 -24.36 -6.52 20.03
C VAL A 217 -25.61 -6.86 19.22
N ASP A 218 -26.11 -5.89 18.47
CA ASP A 218 -27.25 -6.08 17.57
C ASP A 218 -26.76 -6.05 16.14
N PRO A 219 -26.90 -7.13 15.36
CA PRO A 219 -26.47 -7.20 13.98
C PRO A 219 -27.05 -6.12 13.08
N GLN A 220 -28.20 -5.52 13.41
CA GLN A 220 -28.78 -4.42 12.63
C GLN A 220 -27.90 -3.17 12.61
N TYR A 221 -27.09 -2.97 13.65
CA TYR A 221 -26.14 -1.85 13.71
C TYR A 221 -24.82 -2.11 12.97
N ILE A 222 -24.67 -3.25 12.29
CA ILE A 222 -23.48 -3.58 11.50
C ILE A 222 -23.86 -3.54 10.02
N ALA A 223 -23.48 -2.47 9.33
CA ALA A 223 -23.58 -2.36 7.88
C ALA A 223 -22.24 -2.70 7.23
N ARG A 224 -22.24 -3.14 5.96
CA ARG A 224 -21.05 -3.57 5.24
C ARG A 224 -20.73 -2.64 4.08
N GLY A 225 -19.45 -2.42 3.83
CA GLY A 225 -18.91 -1.69 2.69
C GLY A 225 -17.70 -2.40 2.09
N ASP A 226 -17.10 -1.78 1.09
CA ASP A 226 -16.00 -2.30 0.28
C ASP A 226 -14.81 -1.31 0.19
N PHE A 227 -14.68 -0.43 1.17
CA PHE A 227 -13.70 0.66 1.25
C PHE A 227 -13.90 1.80 0.24
N THR A 228 -15.03 1.86 -0.47
CA THR A 228 -15.38 2.99 -1.32
C THR A 228 -16.22 4.04 -0.59
N PHE A 229 -16.19 5.29 -1.06
CA PHE A 229 -17.08 6.37 -0.58
C PHE A 229 -18.56 6.02 -0.78
N GLU A 230 -18.87 5.38 -1.89
CA GLU A 230 -20.24 5.00 -2.24
C GLU A 230 -20.78 3.94 -1.29
N ALA A 231 -19.98 2.91 -0.97
CA ALA A 231 -20.37 1.88 -0.01
C ALA A 231 -20.56 2.46 1.38
N GLY A 232 -19.68 3.38 1.83
CA GLY A 232 -19.84 4.11 3.09
C GLY A 232 -21.15 4.91 3.14
N SER A 233 -21.50 5.58 2.05
CA SER A 233 -22.77 6.31 1.90
C SER A 233 -23.99 5.38 2.00
N LYS A 234 -23.99 4.26 1.27
CA LYS A 234 -25.07 3.25 1.31
C LYS A 234 -25.21 2.61 2.68
N ALA A 235 -24.09 2.26 3.33
CA ALA A 235 -24.09 1.69 4.66
C ALA A 235 -24.65 2.66 5.71
N MET A 236 -24.28 3.95 5.64
CA MET A 236 -24.86 4.97 6.52
C MET A 236 -26.36 5.12 6.30
N GLN A 237 -26.84 5.09 5.06
CA GLN A 237 -28.28 5.11 4.77
C GLN A 237 -29.01 3.95 5.48
N GLN A 238 -28.47 2.72 5.41
CA GLN A 238 -29.05 1.55 6.06
C GLN A 238 -29.15 1.74 7.59
N LEU A 239 -28.11 2.31 8.21
CA LEU A 239 -28.10 2.57 9.65
C LEU A 239 -29.09 3.66 10.06
N LEU A 240 -29.27 4.69 9.24
CA LEU A 240 -30.19 5.80 9.51
C LEU A 240 -31.66 5.41 9.29
N ASP A 241 -31.93 4.43 8.44
CA ASP A 241 -33.28 3.91 8.18
C ASP A 241 -33.79 2.96 9.27
N LEU A 242 -32.95 2.61 10.26
CA LEU A 242 -33.38 1.78 11.39
C LEU A 242 -34.45 2.49 12.24
N PRO A 243 -35.39 1.76 12.84
CA PRO A 243 -36.41 2.35 13.76
C PRO A 243 -35.79 3.13 14.91
N GLN A 244 -34.61 2.75 15.35
CA GLN A 244 -33.80 3.45 16.34
C GLN A 244 -32.38 3.60 15.78
N PRO A 245 -32.11 4.65 15.03
CA PRO A 245 -30.78 4.84 14.41
C PRO A 245 -29.69 4.99 15.47
N PRO A 246 -28.42 4.68 15.12
CA PRO A 246 -27.29 4.90 16.02
C PRO A 246 -27.08 6.39 16.30
N THR A 247 -26.52 6.72 17.46
CA THR A 247 -26.08 8.08 17.82
C THR A 247 -24.59 8.30 17.51
N ALA A 248 -23.86 7.23 17.26
CA ALA A 248 -22.49 7.24 16.80
C ALA A 248 -22.23 6.08 15.85
N VAL A 249 -21.29 6.25 14.94
CA VAL A 249 -20.87 5.22 13.98
C VAL A 249 -19.35 5.13 13.93
N PHE A 250 -18.83 3.91 14.07
CA PHE A 250 -17.44 3.55 13.82
C PHE A 250 -17.32 2.95 12.42
N CYS A 251 -16.43 3.51 11.60
CA CYS A 251 -16.17 3.06 10.23
C CYS A 251 -14.80 2.39 10.14
N HIS A 252 -14.72 1.28 9.41
CA HIS A 252 -13.47 0.55 9.23
C HIS A 252 -12.45 1.27 8.32
N SER A 253 -12.82 2.38 7.67
CA SER A 253 -11.89 3.25 6.97
C SER A 253 -12.38 4.68 6.92
N ASP A 254 -11.47 5.62 6.71
CA ASP A 254 -11.79 7.02 6.50
C ASP A 254 -12.54 7.26 5.20
N VAL A 255 -12.24 6.50 4.16
CA VAL A 255 -12.95 6.59 2.86
C VAL A 255 -14.42 6.30 3.05
N MET A 256 -14.76 5.20 3.74
CA MET A 256 -16.17 4.90 4.06
C MET A 256 -16.76 5.91 5.04
N ALA A 257 -15.99 6.40 6.02
CA ALA A 257 -16.45 7.42 6.97
C ALA A 257 -16.81 8.75 6.28
N LEU A 258 -16.03 9.19 5.30
CA LEU A 258 -16.32 10.37 4.50
C LEU A 258 -17.58 10.18 3.63
N GLY A 259 -17.77 8.99 3.06
CA GLY A 259 -19.02 8.62 2.39
C GLY A 259 -20.22 8.66 3.33
N ALA A 260 -20.05 8.10 4.54
CA ALA A 260 -21.06 8.12 5.61
C ALA A 260 -21.39 9.55 6.06
N LEU A 261 -20.38 10.40 6.27
CA LEU A 261 -20.55 11.82 6.61
C LEU A 261 -21.34 12.56 5.54
N SER A 262 -21.02 12.34 4.28
CA SER A 262 -21.74 12.94 3.15
C SER A 262 -23.21 12.50 3.14
N GLN A 263 -23.51 11.24 3.42
CA GLN A 263 -24.87 10.71 3.45
C GLN A 263 -25.67 11.26 4.64
N ALA A 264 -25.08 11.33 5.83
CA ALA A 264 -25.72 11.90 7.01
C ALA A 264 -26.15 13.36 6.73
N LYS A 265 -25.27 14.15 6.14
CA LYS A 265 -25.58 15.55 5.75
C LYS A 265 -26.69 15.63 4.70
N ARG A 266 -26.71 14.75 3.71
CA ARG A 266 -27.82 14.70 2.72
C ARG A 266 -29.17 14.43 3.35
N GLN A 267 -29.19 13.70 4.46
CA GLN A 267 -30.39 13.46 5.26
C GLN A 267 -30.73 14.58 6.26
N GLY A 268 -29.99 15.68 6.24
CA GLY A 268 -30.20 16.83 7.11
C GLY A 268 -29.65 16.65 8.53
N MET A 269 -28.89 15.57 8.79
CA MET A 269 -28.26 15.37 10.09
C MET A 269 -27.03 16.24 10.26
N LYS A 270 -26.87 16.79 11.45
CA LYS A 270 -25.69 17.53 11.84
C LYS A 270 -24.67 16.60 12.51
N VAL A 271 -23.43 16.67 12.05
CA VAL A 271 -22.31 15.97 12.66
C VAL A 271 -21.41 17.03 13.27
N PRO A 272 -21.13 16.98 14.58
CA PRO A 272 -21.42 15.88 15.53
C PRO A 272 -22.73 15.99 16.32
N GLU A 273 -23.59 17.02 16.10
CA GLU A 273 -24.71 17.35 16.97
C GLU A 273 -25.77 16.24 17.04
N ASP A 274 -26.10 15.63 15.92
CA ASP A 274 -27.11 14.55 15.83
C ASP A 274 -26.45 13.17 15.76
N LEU A 275 -25.23 13.09 15.22
CA LEU A 275 -24.52 11.83 14.97
C LEU A 275 -23.00 12.05 15.10
N SER A 276 -22.33 11.25 15.91
CA SER A 276 -20.87 11.17 15.94
C SER A 276 -20.34 10.16 14.94
N ILE A 277 -19.22 10.45 14.27
CA ILE A 277 -18.59 9.55 13.30
C ILE A 277 -17.10 9.43 13.62
N ILE A 278 -16.59 8.19 13.69
CA ILE A 278 -15.15 7.88 13.75
C ILE A 278 -14.75 7.09 12.52
N GLY A 279 -13.66 7.50 11.89
CA GLY A 279 -13.00 6.78 10.82
C GLY A 279 -11.82 5.92 11.29
N PHE A 280 -11.05 5.45 10.33
CA PHE A 280 -9.84 4.66 10.54
C PHE A 280 -8.88 4.96 9.40
N ASP A 281 -7.58 5.15 9.64
CA ASP A 281 -6.45 5.33 8.73
C ASP A 281 -5.75 6.69 8.83
N ASN A 282 -6.46 7.77 9.16
CA ASN A 282 -5.98 9.16 9.17
C ASN A 282 -5.45 9.61 7.80
N ILE A 283 -6.24 9.38 6.73
CA ILE A 283 -5.89 9.93 5.41
C ILE A 283 -6.00 11.47 5.42
N ASP A 284 -5.26 12.14 4.55
CA ASP A 284 -5.16 13.61 4.54
C ASP A 284 -6.51 14.33 4.42
N LEU A 285 -7.45 13.75 3.68
CA LEU A 285 -8.80 14.30 3.49
C LEU A 285 -9.57 14.48 4.82
N THR A 286 -9.25 13.72 5.85
CA THR A 286 -9.93 13.79 7.16
C THR A 286 -9.77 15.11 7.88
N GLN A 287 -8.72 15.87 7.57
CA GLN A 287 -8.45 17.20 8.16
C GLN A 287 -9.21 18.32 7.44
N PHE A 288 -9.59 18.09 6.18
CA PHE A 288 -10.18 19.09 5.30
C PHE A 288 -11.68 18.87 5.04
N CYS A 289 -12.27 17.79 5.54
CA CYS A 289 -13.71 17.61 5.53
C CYS A 289 -14.37 18.48 6.61
N ASP A 290 -15.67 18.70 6.51
CA ASP A 290 -16.45 19.47 7.46
C ASP A 290 -17.56 18.61 8.08
N PRO A 291 -17.54 18.37 9.41
CA PRO A 291 -16.45 18.68 10.34
C PRO A 291 -15.20 17.80 10.08
N PRO A 292 -14.00 18.20 10.53
CA PRO A 292 -12.82 17.36 10.46
C PRO A 292 -13.04 16.03 11.20
N LEU A 293 -12.64 14.93 10.59
CA LEU A 293 -12.98 13.57 11.03
C LEU A 293 -12.07 13.08 12.15
N THR A 294 -12.65 12.65 13.27
CA THR A 294 -12.00 11.84 14.31
C THR A 294 -11.68 10.46 13.73
N THR A 295 -10.45 9.98 13.91
CA THR A 295 -9.99 8.76 13.25
C THR A 295 -8.86 8.06 14.02
N ILE A 296 -8.63 6.79 13.75
CA ILE A 296 -7.41 6.07 14.16
C ILE A 296 -6.29 6.40 13.18
N ALA A 297 -5.21 6.98 13.68
CA ALA A 297 -4.03 7.27 12.87
C ALA A 297 -3.11 6.05 12.79
N GLN A 298 -3.00 5.45 11.61
CA GLN A 298 -1.99 4.46 11.29
C GLN A 298 -0.68 5.16 10.87
N PRO A 299 0.50 4.67 11.31
CA PRO A 299 1.80 5.20 10.88
C PRO A 299 2.15 4.70 9.47
N ARG A 300 1.37 5.14 8.47
CA ARG A 300 1.38 4.62 7.09
C ARG A 300 2.76 4.66 6.44
N TYR A 301 3.46 5.80 6.56
CA TYR A 301 4.82 5.94 6.02
C TYR A 301 5.80 4.96 6.68
N GLU A 302 5.75 4.85 8.01
CA GLU A 302 6.63 3.95 8.78
C GLU A 302 6.32 2.47 8.49
N ILE A 303 5.05 2.10 8.29
CA ILE A 303 4.67 0.75 7.85
C ILE A 303 5.37 0.42 6.53
N GLY A 304 5.31 1.32 5.55
CA GLY A 304 5.99 1.14 4.26
C GLY A 304 7.50 1.06 4.39
N ARG A 305 8.10 1.95 5.18
CA ARG A 305 9.54 1.98 5.46
C ARG A 305 10.03 0.68 6.11
N GLU A 306 9.36 0.24 7.17
CA GLU A 306 9.73 -0.97 7.91
C GLU A 306 9.57 -2.23 7.06
N ALA A 307 8.48 -2.33 6.28
CA ALA A 307 8.29 -3.45 5.36
C ALA A 307 9.40 -3.53 4.31
N MET A 308 9.80 -2.38 3.75
CA MET A 308 10.91 -2.35 2.78
C MET A 308 12.25 -2.73 3.43
N LEU A 309 12.52 -2.30 4.66
CA LEU A 309 13.74 -2.70 5.39
C LEU A 309 13.76 -4.20 5.66
N LEU A 310 12.65 -4.81 6.09
CA LEU A 310 12.54 -6.25 6.27
C LEU A 310 12.78 -7.02 4.96
N LEU A 311 12.27 -6.52 3.85
CA LEU A 311 12.50 -7.11 2.54
C LEU A 311 13.98 -7.06 2.14
N LEU A 312 14.65 -5.93 2.38
CA LEU A 312 16.08 -5.78 2.13
C LEU A 312 16.92 -6.76 2.96
N ASP A 313 16.57 -6.96 4.23
CA ASP A 313 17.23 -7.92 5.11
C ASP A 313 17.09 -9.36 4.57
N GLN A 314 15.88 -9.76 4.14
CA GLN A 314 15.66 -11.06 3.48
C GLN A 314 16.50 -11.23 2.21
N MET A 315 16.52 -10.20 1.34
CA MET A 315 17.29 -10.23 0.09
C MET A 315 18.79 -10.34 0.32
N GLN A 316 19.29 -9.86 1.47
CA GLN A 316 20.68 -9.99 1.90
C GLN A 316 20.97 -11.34 2.58
N GLY A 317 19.99 -12.24 2.67
CA GLY A 317 20.12 -13.56 3.27
C GLY A 317 20.08 -13.52 4.82
N GLN A 318 19.63 -12.44 5.43
CA GLN A 318 19.37 -12.39 6.85
C GLN A 318 18.13 -13.21 7.19
N HIS A 319 18.15 -13.88 8.33
CA HIS A 319 16.98 -14.61 8.79
C HIS A 319 15.94 -13.62 9.35
N VAL A 320 14.89 -13.38 8.58
CA VAL A 320 13.72 -12.61 9.02
C VAL A 320 12.62 -13.61 9.38
N GLY A 321 12.20 -13.62 10.63
CA GLY A 321 11.11 -14.51 11.09
C GLY A 321 9.78 -14.18 10.42
N SER A 322 8.94 -15.21 10.22
CA SER A 322 7.58 -15.09 9.67
C SER A 322 6.55 -14.50 10.67
N GLY A 323 6.98 -13.58 11.53
CA GLY A 323 6.14 -12.95 12.54
C GLY A 323 5.61 -11.58 12.16
N SER A 324 4.63 -11.11 12.93
CA SER A 324 4.10 -9.75 12.81
C SER A 324 4.97 -8.76 13.58
N ARG A 325 5.37 -7.68 12.90
CA ARG A 325 5.91 -6.48 13.55
C ARG A 325 4.75 -5.49 13.70
N LEU A 326 4.30 -5.31 14.94
CA LEU A 326 3.23 -4.37 15.23
C LEU A 326 3.78 -2.95 15.35
N MET A 327 3.06 -2.01 14.73
CA MET A 327 3.31 -0.58 14.79
C MET A 327 2.27 0.09 15.69
N ASP A 328 2.69 1.09 16.46
CA ASP A 328 1.77 1.86 17.30
C ASP A 328 0.84 2.72 16.45
N CYS A 329 -0.42 2.85 16.90
CA CYS A 329 -1.41 3.74 16.32
C CYS A 329 -2.08 4.55 17.43
N GLU A 330 -2.75 5.65 17.08
CA GLU A 330 -3.40 6.53 18.04
C GLU A 330 -4.77 7.02 17.55
N LEU A 331 -5.66 7.32 18.49
CA LEU A 331 -6.93 7.97 18.21
C LEU A 331 -6.74 9.49 18.12
N ILE A 332 -6.98 10.07 16.95
CA ILE A 332 -6.94 11.51 16.71
C ILE A 332 -8.36 12.07 16.82
N ILE A 333 -8.61 12.81 17.89
CA ILE A 333 -9.91 13.44 18.14
C ILE A 333 -9.99 14.76 17.37
N ARG A 334 -11.07 14.92 16.59
CA ARG A 334 -11.38 16.14 15.83
C ARG A 334 -12.84 16.56 16.02
N GLY A 335 -13.44 17.20 15.00
CA GLY A 335 -14.77 17.79 15.08
C GLY A 335 -15.95 16.85 14.83
N SER A 336 -15.76 15.61 14.43
CA SER A 336 -16.84 14.70 14.03
C SER A 336 -17.44 13.89 15.18
N THR A 337 -16.96 14.09 16.40
CA THR A 337 -17.45 13.42 17.60
C THR A 337 -17.72 14.41 18.73
N ARG A 338 -18.70 14.12 19.58
CA ARG A 338 -18.98 14.90 20.78
C ARG A 338 -19.51 14.02 21.92
N ALA A 339 -19.42 14.52 23.14
CA ALA A 339 -20.13 13.93 24.26
C ALA A 339 -21.65 14.16 24.14
N LEU A 340 -22.43 13.12 24.47
CA LEU A 340 -23.88 13.28 24.68
C LEU A 340 -24.12 13.96 26.03
N PRO A 341 -25.17 14.80 26.12
CA PRO A 341 -25.53 15.47 27.37
C PRO A 341 -25.97 14.50 28.47
#